data_01b25eec50b77d136aff61826a701f08
#
_entry.id   01b25eec50b77d136aff61826a701f08
#
_cell.length_a   1.000
_cell.length_b   1.000
_cell.length_c   1.000
_cell.angle_alpha   90.00
_cell.angle_beta   90.00
_cell.angle_gamma   90.00
#
_symmetry.space_group_name_H-M   'P 1'
#
loop_
_entity.id
_entity.type
_entity.pdbx_description
1 polymer ?
#
loop_
_entity_poly.entity_id
_entity_poly.type
_entity_poly.pdbx_seq_one_letter_code
_entity_poly.pdbx_strand_id
1 'polypeptide(L)'
;MREALSRLASDGLVAQQSPRVTVVTDINTDDIRALFEVRRALEESAARLAAERGDAAAFRKLAVDFALVNTQEDPDGYYELIGEFDSEIDAAVENDYLTAALRPVRTNLVRVRRLARDNPDRLGASVIEHRLIATAIADGDKDLAASATHVH
;
A
#
# COMPACT_ATOMS: atom_id res chain seq x y z
N MET A 1 -20.60 14.74 -9.99
CA MET A 1 -19.46 14.89 -10.89
C MET A 1 -18.41 15.90 -10.39
N ARG A 2 -18.75 17.17 -10.07
CA ARG A 2 -17.78 18.16 -9.56
C ARG A 2 -17.07 17.73 -8.28
N GLU A 3 -17.80 17.15 -7.34
CA GLU A 3 -17.25 16.68 -6.05
C GLU A 3 -16.24 15.54 -6.25
N ALA A 4 -16.54 14.58 -7.15
CA ALA A 4 -15.62 13.50 -7.50
C ALA A 4 -14.33 14.03 -8.13
N LEU A 5 -14.43 14.99 -9.06
CA LEU A 5 -13.25 15.63 -9.66
C LEU A 5 -12.44 16.44 -8.63
N SER A 6 -13.11 17.14 -7.70
CA SER A 6 -12.43 17.85 -6.62
C SER A 6 -11.65 16.90 -5.72
N ARG A 7 -12.21 15.73 -5.40
CA ARG A 7 -11.56 14.69 -4.62
C ARG A 7 -10.35 14.11 -5.35
N LEU A 8 -10.51 13.77 -6.63
CA LEU A 8 -9.40 13.30 -7.46
C LEU A 8 -8.27 14.34 -7.59
N ALA A 9 -8.63 15.63 -7.63
CA ALA A 9 -7.64 16.70 -7.67
C ALA A 9 -6.92 16.87 -6.33
N SER A 10 -7.63 16.75 -5.20
CA SER A 10 -7.00 16.80 -3.88
C SER A 10 -6.06 15.61 -3.63
N ASP A 11 -6.36 14.46 -4.24
CA ASP A 11 -5.52 13.27 -4.20
C ASP A 11 -4.37 13.30 -5.22
N GLY A 12 -4.25 14.39 -6.01
CA GLY A 12 -3.20 14.57 -7.01
C GLY A 12 -3.34 13.71 -8.27
N LEU A 13 -4.48 13.03 -8.44
CA LEU A 13 -4.73 12.13 -9.57
C LEU A 13 -5.08 12.85 -10.87
N VAL A 14 -5.64 14.04 -10.75
CA VAL A 14 -5.99 14.91 -11.87
C VAL A 14 -5.56 16.34 -11.59
N ALA A 15 -5.21 17.07 -12.65
CA ALA A 15 -4.89 18.49 -12.60
C ALA A 15 -5.81 19.29 -13.52
N GLN A 16 -6.20 20.47 -13.08
CA GLN A 16 -6.98 21.38 -13.89
C GLN A 16 -6.03 22.17 -14.79
N GLN A 17 -5.98 21.81 -16.07
CA GLN A 17 -5.13 22.48 -17.06
C GLN A 17 -5.73 23.81 -17.56
N SER A 18 -7.07 23.90 -17.52
CA SER A 18 -7.81 25.12 -17.83
C SER A 18 -9.20 25.07 -17.14
N PRO A 19 -9.99 26.16 -17.14
CA PRO A 19 -11.34 26.16 -16.54
C PRO A 19 -12.29 25.06 -17.07
N ARG A 20 -11.97 24.49 -18.23
CA ARG A 20 -12.79 23.47 -18.90
C ARG A 20 -12.08 22.13 -19.13
N VAL A 21 -10.78 22.04 -18.81
CA VAL A 21 -9.97 20.87 -19.12
C VAL A 21 -9.33 20.35 -17.82
N THR A 22 -9.72 19.14 -17.44
CA THR A 22 -9.09 18.37 -16.38
C THR A 22 -8.35 17.20 -17.02
N VAL A 23 -7.09 17.02 -16.68
CA VAL A 23 -6.23 15.95 -17.21
C VAL A 23 -5.80 15.03 -16.07
N VAL A 24 -5.57 13.76 -16.40
CA VAL A 24 -4.92 12.83 -15.49
C VAL A 24 -3.45 13.26 -15.36
N THR A 25 -2.95 13.36 -14.12
CA THR A 25 -1.55 13.73 -13.88
C THR A 25 -0.62 12.61 -14.33
N ASP A 26 0.48 12.95 -14.99
CA ASP A 26 1.57 12.00 -15.22
C ASP A 26 2.28 11.68 -13.91
N ILE A 27 2.88 10.48 -13.84
CA ILE A 27 3.76 10.09 -12.74
C ILE A 27 5.19 10.20 -13.27
N ASN A 28 5.96 11.13 -12.74
CA ASN A 28 7.39 11.22 -13.02
C ASN A 28 8.22 10.60 -11.87
N THR A 29 9.51 10.40 -12.09
CA THR A 29 10.41 9.75 -11.13
C THR A 29 10.54 10.54 -9.82
N ASP A 30 10.50 11.87 -9.89
CA ASP A 30 10.64 12.71 -8.68
C ASP A 30 9.38 12.65 -7.83
N ASP A 31 8.19 12.60 -8.46
CA ASP A 31 6.93 12.38 -7.76
C ASP A 31 6.90 11.01 -7.07
N ILE A 32 7.43 9.96 -7.73
CA ILE A 32 7.55 8.63 -7.13
C ILE A 32 8.46 8.68 -5.90
N ARG A 33 9.61 9.34 -5.97
CA ARG A 33 10.53 9.47 -4.82
C ARG A 33 9.87 10.17 -3.66
N ALA A 34 9.23 11.33 -3.90
CA ALA A 34 8.53 12.08 -2.87
C ALA A 34 7.38 11.26 -2.25
N LEU A 35 6.62 10.51 -3.06
CA LEU A 35 5.58 9.62 -2.59
C LEU A 35 6.16 8.53 -1.66
N PHE A 36 7.29 7.92 -2.04
CA PHE A 36 7.91 6.86 -1.26
C PHE A 36 8.55 7.37 0.04
N GLU A 37 9.03 8.60 0.10
CA GLU A 37 9.49 9.22 1.35
C GLU A 37 8.36 9.32 2.38
N VAL A 38 7.19 9.82 1.97
CA VAL A 38 6.00 9.91 2.83
C VAL A 38 5.46 8.51 3.17
N ARG A 39 5.35 7.64 2.16
CA ARG A 39 4.92 6.25 2.31
C ARG A 39 5.69 5.56 3.42
N ARG A 40 7.03 5.61 3.36
CA ARG A 40 7.91 4.97 4.33
C ARG A 40 7.58 5.37 5.76
N ALA A 41 7.51 6.67 6.03
CA ALA A 41 7.24 7.18 7.38
C ALA A 41 5.88 6.73 7.92
N LEU A 42 4.84 6.74 7.09
CA LEU A 42 3.48 6.40 7.50
C LEU A 42 3.28 4.87 7.61
N GLU A 43 3.76 4.10 6.64
CA GLU A 43 3.57 2.63 6.64
C GLU A 43 4.42 1.94 7.70
N GLU A 44 5.65 2.39 7.98
CA GLU A 44 6.43 1.88 9.11
C GLU A 44 5.71 2.10 10.45
N SER A 45 5.12 3.29 10.63
CA SER A 45 4.32 3.59 11.82
C SER A 45 3.08 2.71 11.91
N ALA A 46 2.39 2.49 10.79
CA ALA A 46 1.22 1.64 10.73
C ALA A 46 1.57 0.16 11.03
N ALA A 47 2.65 -0.35 10.47
CA ALA A 47 3.12 -1.71 10.73
C ALA A 47 3.48 -1.94 12.20
N ARG A 48 4.13 -0.96 12.87
CA ARG A 48 4.41 -1.03 14.31
C ARG A 48 3.12 -1.13 15.13
N LEU A 49 2.14 -0.28 14.83
CA LEU A 49 0.85 -0.26 15.52
C LEU A 49 0.05 -1.54 15.25
N ALA A 50 0.07 -2.04 14.01
CA ALA A 50 -0.58 -3.30 13.67
C ALA A 50 0.04 -4.48 14.42
N ALA A 51 1.36 -4.52 14.57
CA ALA A 51 2.05 -5.56 15.35
C ALA A 51 1.75 -5.46 16.87
N GLU A 52 1.38 -4.28 17.36
CA GLU A 52 1.00 -4.07 18.76
C GLU A 52 -0.46 -4.40 19.05
N ARG A 53 -1.38 -4.20 18.09
CA ARG A 53 -2.82 -4.16 18.32
C ARG A 53 -3.60 -5.14 17.45
N GLY A 54 -3.00 -5.61 16.34
CA GLY A 54 -3.70 -6.39 15.34
C GLY A 54 -4.04 -7.81 15.77
N ASP A 55 -5.03 -8.40 15.09
CA ASP A 55 -5.36 -9.81 15.24
C ASP A 55 -4.28 -10.69 14.61
N ALA A 56 -3.50 -11.35 15.45
CA ALA A 56 -2.44 -12.26 15.03
C ALA A 56 -2.95 -13.39 14.11
N ALA A 57 -4.21 -13.84 14.28
CA ALA A 57 -4.75 -14.90 13.43
C ALA A 57 -5.06 -14.40 12.03
N ALA A 58 -5.60 -13.19 11.89
CA ALA A 58 -5.85 -12.54 10.61
C ALA A 58 -4.53 -12.34 9.83
N PHE A 59 -3.50 -11.81 10.47
CA PHE A 59 -2.19 -11.60 9.82
C PHE A 59 -1.47 -12.92 9.50
N ARG A 60 -1.62 -13.99 10.30
CA ARG A 60 -1.11 -15.32 9.93
C ARG A 60 -1.79 -15.87 8.69
N LYS A 61 -3.11 -15.70 8.58
CA LYS A 61 -3.84 -16.08 7.37
C LYS A 61 -3.30 -15.34 6.15
N LEU A 62 -3.14 -14.02 6.22
CA LEU A 62 -2.57 -13.21 5.14
C LEU A 62 -1.16 -13.67 4.76
N ALA A 63 -0.30 -14.02 5.73
CA ALA A 63 1.04 -14.53 5.47
C ALA A 63 1.00 -15.89 4.71
N VAL A 64 0.02 -16.74 4.99
CA VAL A 64 -0.21 -17.99 4.24
C VAL A 64 -0.72 -17.68 2.84
N ASP A 65 -1.68 -16.78 2.69
CA ASP A 65 -2.25 -16.40 1.41
C ASP A 65 -1.16 -15.81 0.49
N PHE A 66 -0.27 -14.95 1.01
CA PHE A 66 0.91 -14.47 0.28
C PHE A 66 1.90 -15.59 -0.10
N ALA A 67 2.01 -16.65 0.71
CA ALA A 67 2.86 -17.78 0.38
C ALA A 67 2.31 -18.65 -0.76
N LEU A 68 1.00 -18.61 -0.99
CA LEU A 68 0.30 -19.45 -1.96
C LEU A 68 0.00 -18.72 -3.27
N VAL A 69 0.02 -17.39 -3.28
CA VAL A 69 -0.32 -16.59 -4.46
C VAL A 69 0.72 -16.78 -5.57
N ASN A 70 0.25 -17.04 -6.79
CA ASN A 70 1.08 -17.13 -7.99
C ASN A 70 0.89 -15.87 -8.85
N THR A 71 1.81 -14.94 -8.77
CA THR A 71 1.75 -13.65 -9.50
C THR A 71 1.89 -13.78 -11.02
N GLN A 72 2.36 -14.94 -11.52
CA GLN A 72 2.47 -15.19 -12.95
C GLN A 72 1.15 -15.65 -13.55
N GLU A 73 0.37 -16.43 -12.80
CA GLU A 73 -0.93 -16.94 -13.22
C GLU A 73 -2.07 -15.99 -12.88
N ASP A 74 -2.00 -15.33 -11.71
CA ASP A 74 -3.03 -14.44 -11.20
C ASP A 74 -2.43 -13.17 -10.57
N PRO A 75 -1.95 -12.23 -11.37
CA PRO A 75 -1.46 -10.95 -10.86
C PRO A 75 -2.57 -10.09 -10.24
N ASP A 76 -3.82 -10.23 -10.70
CA ASP A 76 -4.95 -9.45 -10.17
C ASP A 76 -5.33 -9.94 -8.78
N GLY A 77 -5.38 -11.25 -8.53
CA GLY A 77 -5.59 -11.82 -7.20
C GLY A 77 -4.50 -11.40 -6.20
N TYR A 78 -3.26 -11.24 -6.67
CA TYR A 78 -2.21 -10.67 -5.82
C TYR A 78 -2.51 -9.21 -5.42
N TYR A 79 -2.99 -8.37 -6.33
CA TYR A 79 -3.35 -6.99 -5.99
C TYR A 79 -4.59 -6.90 -5.08
N GLU A 80 -5.53 -7.82 -5.21
CA GLU A 80 -6.66 -7.95 -4.28
C GLU A 80 -6.17 -8.31 -2.88
N LEU A 81 -5.24 -9.27 -2.76
CA LEU A 81 -4.64 -9.66 -1.49
C LEU A 81 -3.87 -8.51 -0.82
N ILE A 82 -3.18 -7.65 -1.59
CA ILE A 82 -2.59 -6.42 -1.05
C ILE A 82 -3.67 -5.50 -0.48
N GLY A 83 -4.82 -5.38 -1.16
CA GLY A 83 -5.95 -4.58 -0.67
C GLY A 83 -6.52 -5.10 0.64
N GLU A 84 -6.63 -6.42 0.80
CA GLU A 84 -7.04 -7.07 2.06
C GLU A 84 -6.02 -6.79 3.17
N PHE A 85 -4.73 -6.93 2.88
CA PHE A 85 -3.65 -6.65 3.83
C PHE A 85 -3.64 -5.18 4.27
N ASP A 86 -3.76 -4.23 3.33
CA ASP A 86 -3.86 -2.81 3.63
C ASP A 86 -5.07 -2.50 4.52
N SER A 87 -6.21 -3.16 4.28
CA SER A 87 -7.44 -3.00 5.06
C SER A 87 -7.31 -3.56 6.47
N GLU A 88 -6.62 -4.70 6.63
CA GLU A 88 -6.37 -5.30 7.94
C GLU A 88 -5.41 -4.44 8.78
N ILE A 89 -4.38 -3.85 8.15
CA ILE A 89 -3.52 -2.87 8.82
C ILE A 89 -4.35 -1.66 9.28
N ASP A 90 -5.21 -1.10 8.44
CA ASP A 90 -6.04 0.06 8.80
C ASP A 90 -6.96 -0.24 9.99
N ALA A 91 -7.55 -1.43 10.03
CA ALA A 91 -8.37 -1.88 11.16
C ALA A 91 -7.54 -2.02 12.44
N ALA A 92 -6.33 -2.58 12.35
CA ALA A 92 -5.43 -2.80 13.48
C ALA A 92 -4.83 -1.50 14.06
N VAL A 93 -4.60 -0.50 13.22
CA VAL A 93 -3.94 0.76 13.61
C VAL A 93 -4.76 1.55 14.63
N GLU A 94 -6.09 1.51 14.56
CA GLU A 94 -7.00 2.23 15.47
C GLU A 94 -6.65 3.74 15.62
N ASN A 95 -6.23 4.38 14.50
CA ASN A 95 -5.86 5.79 14.44
C ASN A 95 -6.35 6.43 13.14
N ASP A 96 -7.48 7.11 13.23
CA ASP A 96 -8.15 7.74 12.07
C ASP A 96 -7.26 8.78 11.36
N TYR A 97 -6.38 9.47 12.08
CA TYR A 97 -5.46 10.44 11.46
C TYR A 97 -4.41 9.74 10.60
N LEU A 98 -3.84 8.63 11.08
CA LEU A 98 -2.86 7.86 10.31
C LEU A 98 -3.52 7.20 9.10
N THR A 99 -4.69 6.59 9.28
CA THR A 99 -5.46 5.99 8.19
C THR A 99 -5.86 7.03 7.13
N ALA A 100 -6.29 8.23 7.57
CA ALA A 100 -6.59 9.32 6.65
C ALA A 100 -5.37 9.82 5.88
N ALA A 101 -4.19 9.85 6.51
CA ALA A 101 -2.93 10.24 5.85
C ALA A 101 -2.43 9.15 4.86
N LEU A 102 -2.64 7.88 5.16
CA LEU A 102 -2.26 6.74 4.29
C LEU A 102 -3.13 6.64 3.04
N ARG A 103 -4.40 7.01 3.11
CA ARG A 103 -5.35 6.86 2.00
C ARG A 103 -4.87 7.47 0.67
N PRO A 104 -4.49 8.77 0.60
CA PRO A 104 -3.98 9.35 -0.65
C PRO A 104 -2.67 8.72 -1.11
N VAL A 105 -1.80 8.30 -0.20
CA VAL A 105 -0.55 7.59 -0.51
C VAL A 105 -0.87 6.27 -1.21
N ARG A 106 -1.73 5.42 -0.63
CA ARG A 106 -2.13 4.13 -1.21
C ARG A 106 -2.87 4.28 -2.54
N THR A 107 -3.71 5.31 -2.68
CA THR A 107 -4.37 5.62 -3.95
C THR A 107 -3.36 5.89 -5.07
N ASN A 108 -2.29 6.64 -4.78
CA ASN A 108 -1.22 6.90 -5.75
C ASN A 108 -0.35 5.66 -5.99
N LEU A 109 -0.12 4.82 -4.97
CA LEU A 109 0.63 3.57 -5.13
C LEU A 109 -0.02 2.60 -6.11
N VAL A 110 -1.34 2.56 -6.23
CA VAL A 110 -2.02 1.73 -7.25
C VAL A 110 -1.52 2.05 -8.65
N ARG A 111 -1.25 3.31 -8.95
CA ARG A 111 -0.72 3.74 -10.25
C ARG A 111 0.72 3.29 -10.45
N VAL A 112 1.56 3.42 -9.41
CA VAL A 112 2.96 2.97 -9.43
C VAL A 112 3.03 1.45 -9.55
N ARG A 113 2.20 0.72 -8.81
CA ARG A 113 2.09 -0.75 -8.89
C ARG A 113 1.76 -1.23 -10.29
N ARG A 114 0.91 -0.51 -11.03
CA ARG A 114 0.59 -0.83 -12.44
C ARG A 114 1.82 -0.75 -13.36
N LEU A 115 2.76 0.14 -13.10
CA LEU A 115 4.02 0.23 -13.86
C LEU A 115 4.93 -0.98 -13.60
N ALA A 116 4.81 -1.62 -12.43
CA ALA A 116 5.58 -2.80 -12.07
C ALA A 116 4.89 -4.12 -12.46
N ARG A 117 3.65 -4.08 -12.98
CA ARG A 117 2.84 -5.27 -13.28
C ARG A 117 3.52 -6.25 -14.24
N ASP A 118 4.25 -5.71 -15.20
CA ASP A 118 4.92 -6.50 -16.23
C ASP A 118 6.35 -6.91 -15.85
N ASN A 119 6.72 -6.75 -14.56
CA ASN A 119 8.00 -7.16 -14.01
C ASN A 119 7.83 -8.34 -13.03
N PRO A 120 7.94 -9.61 -13.49
CA PRO A 120 7.71 -10.78 -12.67
C PRO A 120 8.66 -10.87 -11.47
N ASP A 121 9.92 -10.47 -11.64
CA ASP A 121 10.92 -10.51 -10.56
C ASP A 121 10.55 -9.53 -9.44
N ARG A 122 10.08 -8.32 -9.79
CA ARG A 122 9.62 -7.36 -8.79
C ARG A 122 8.36 -7.83 -8.07
N LEU A 123 7.42 -8.44 -8.80
CA LEU A 123 6.21 -9.01 -8.18
C LEU A 123 6.57 -10.16 -7.23
N GLY A 124 7.46 -11.06 -7.64
CA GLY A 124 7.93 -12.14 -6.78
C GLY A 124 8.62 -11.64 -5.51
N ALA A 125 9.49 -10.63 -5.62
CA ALA A 125 10.10 -9.98 -4.46
C ALA A 125 9.05 -9.36 -3.54
N SER A 126 8.07 -8.66 -4.11
CA SER A 126 7.00 -8.00 -3.35
C SER A 126 6.13 -8.99 -2.56
N VAL A 127 5.85 -10.18 -3.10
CA VAL A 127 5.16 -11.26 -2.38
C VAL A 127 5.94 -11.67 -1.13
N ILE A 128 7.25 -11.88 -1.26
CA ILE A 128 8.12 -12.27 -0.14
C ILE A 128 8.14 -11.16 0.92
N GLU A 129 8.23 -9.91 0.50
CA GLU A 129 8.22 -8.74 1.37
C GLU A 129 6.90 -8.63 2.16
N HIS A 130 5.74 -8.72 1.49
CA HIS A 130 4.43 -8.68 2.16
C HIS A 130 4.25 -9.84 3.13
N ARG A 131 4.67 -11.06 2.74
CA ARG A 131 4.63 -12.22 3.63
C ARG A 131 5.46 -11.97 4.90
N LEU A 132 6.67 -11.41 4.76
CA LEU A 132 7.53 -11.11 5.91
C LEU A 132 6.87 -10.09 6.84
N ILE A 133 6.29 -9.02 6.29
CA ILE A 133 5.59 -7.98 7.07
C ILE A 133 4.41 -8.61 7.81
N ALA A 134 3.56 -9.37 7.12
CA ALA A 134 2.40 -10.04 7.73
C ALA A 134 2.82 -11.01 8.85
N THR A 135 3.91 -11.76 8.66
CA THR A 135 4.45 -12.66 9.68
C THR A 135 4.94 -11.88 10.89
N ALA A 136 5.71 -10.82 10.69
CA ALA A 136 6.22 -10.00 11.78
C ALA A 136 5.10 -9.34 12.59
N ILE A 137 4.04 -8.88 11.92
CA ILE A 137 2.85 -8.35 12.58
C ILE A 137 2.15 -9.45 13.40
N ALA A 138 1.94 -10.63 12.82
CA ALA A 138 1.31 -11.77 13.51
C ALA A 138 2.08 -12.23 14.74
N ASP A 139 3.40 -12.09 14.73
CA ASP A 139 4.27 -12.45 15.85
C ASP A 139 4.43 -11.33 16.88
N GLY A 140 3.85 -10.15 16.63
CA GLY A 140 3.92 -8.99 17.51
C GLY A 140 5.31 -8.30 17.49
N ASP A 141 6.15 -8.62 16.51
CA ASP A 141 7.48 -8.04 16.38
C ASP A 141 7.41 -6.68 15.66
N LYS A 142 7.24 -5.64 16.45
CA LYS A 142 7.08 -4.26 15.98
C LYS A 142 8.29 -3.75 15.18
N ASP A 143 9.48 -4.14 15.60
CA ASP A 143 10.73 -3.66 14.98
C ASP A 143 10.99 -4.37 13.67
N LEU A 144 10.74 -5.67 13.61
CA LEU A 144 10.81 -6.43 12.35
C LEU A 144 9.73 -5.97 11.38
N ALA A 145 8.48 -5.77 11.84
CA ALA A 145 7.39 -5.30 10.99
C ALA A 145 7.72 -3.96 10.32
N ALA A 146 8.23 -2.98 11.10
CA ALA A 146 8.64 -1.69 10.56
C ALA A 146 9.86 -1.82 9.62
N SER A 147 10.88 -2.60 10.00
CA SER A 147 12.08 -2.78 9.19
C SER A 147 11.79 -3.49 7.87
N ALA A 148 10.93 -4.51 7.87
CA ALA A 148 10.48 -5.18 6.65
C ALA A 148 9.67 -4.23 5.76
N THR A 149 8.81 -3.40 6.35
CA THR A 149 8.06 -2.36 5.63
C THR A 149 8.99 -1.30 5.03
N HIS A 150 10.07 -0.93 5.73
CA HIS A 150 11.07 0.01 5.23
C HIS A 150 11.75 -0.49 3.95
N VAL A 151 12.05 -1.79 3.88
CA VAL A 151 12.74 -2.40 2.73
C VAL A 151 11.78 -2.57 1.55
N HIS A 152 10.48 -2.83 1.82
CA HIS A 152 9.41 -2.95 0.82
C HIS A 152 9.12 -1.65 0.11
#